data_647088faa07c71edb9bdc8c848ec3cca
#
_entry.id   647088faa07c71edb9bdc8c848ec3cca
#
_cell.length_a   1.000
_cell.length_b   1.000
_cell.length_c   1.000
_cell.angle_alpha   90.00
_cell.angle_beta   90.00
_cell.angle_gamma   90.00
#
_symmetry.space_group_name_H-M   'P 1'
#
loop_
_entity.id
_entity.type
_entity.pdbx_description
1 polymer ?
#
loop_
_entity_poly.entity_id
_entity_poly.type
_entity_poly.pdbx_seq_one_letter_code
_entity_poly.pdbx_strand_id
1 'polypeptide(L)'
;MVAARRGDRAGANEFLAEAGLVAQRLGADRNDFWTVFGPTNVGIHRASVSVELGDAGRVVEQARAIDPSRLPSLERRAHHLLDLAQGYGQWRKDHEALDALLHAERLAPQEVHQQPVVQRLVVELLYRERRTTKPRLRELATRVGVLAA
;
A
#
# COMPACT_ATOMS: atom_id res chain seq x y z
N MET A 1 -1.73 -8.76 -10.73
CA MET A 1 -2.89 -7.90 -10.44
C MET A 1 -4.22 -8.49 -10.95
N VAL A 2 -4.40 -8.79 -12.26
CA VAL A 2 -5.68 -9.31 -12.79
C VAL A 2 -6.11 -10.61 -12.13
N ALA A 3 -5.21 -11.59 -11.98
CA ALA A 3 -5.49 -12.87 -11.30
C ALA A 3 -5.93 -12.63 -9.84
N ALA A 4 -5.24 -11.75 -9.11
CA ALA A 4 -5.58 -11.42 -7.73
C ALA A 4 -6.99 -10.82 -7.60
N ARG A 5 -7.37 -9.89 -8.49
CA ARG A 5 -8.71 -9.28 -8.52
C ARG A 5 -9.82 -10.29 -8.83
N ARG A 6 -9.49 -11.37 -9.49
CA ARG A 6 -10.41 -12.50 -9.77
C ARG A 6 -10.42 -13.55 -8.64
N GLY A 7 -9.65 -13.32 -7.57
CA GLY A 7 -9.48 -14.28 -6.47
C GLY A 7 -8.62 -15.50 -6.82
N ASP A 8 -7.97 -15.50 -7.99
CA ASP A 8 -7.04 -16.55 -8.39
C ASP A 8 -5.71 -16.40 -7.67
N ARG A 9 -5.66 -16.91 -6.45
CA ARG A 9 -4.48 -16.87 -5.57
C ARG A 9 -3.33 -17.68 -6.17
N ALA A 10 -3.61 -18.83 -6.78
CA ALA A 10 -2.58 -19.72 -7.34
C ALA A 10 -1.87 -19.04 -8.52
N GLY A 11 -2.63 -18.56 -9.49
CA GLY A 11 -2.10 -17.84 -10.65
C GLY A 11 -1.37 -16.56 -10.27
N ALA A 12 -1.89 -15.80 -9.30
CA ALA A 12 -1.22 -14.60 -8.83
C ALA A 12 0.16 -14.91 -8.21
N ASN A 13 0.25 -15.96 -7.39
CA ASN A 13 1.50 -16.37 -6.75
C ASN A 13 2.50 -16.95 -7.79
N GLU A 14 2.05 -17.70 -8.78
CA GLU A 14 2.89 -18.23 -9.85
C GLU A 14 3.56 -17.10 -10.65
N PHE A 15 2.79 -16.12 -11.11
CA PHE A 15 3.34 -14.94 -11.79
C PHE A 15 4.33 -14.15 -10.95
N LEU A 16 4.07 -14.01 -9.64
CA LEU A 16 4.98 -13.33 -8.73
C LEU A 16 6.26 -14.13 -8.46
N ALA A 17 6.17 -15.45 -8.43
CA ALA A 17 7.34 -16.31 -8.28
C ALA A 17 8.24 -16.21 -9.53
N GLU A 18 7.67 -16.28 -10.72
CA GLU A 18 8.39 -16.12 -11.98
C GLU A 18 9.06 -14.74 -12.09
N ALA A 19 8.31 -13.66 -11.81
CA ALA A 19 8.85 -12.31 -11.76
C ALA A 19 10.00 -12.18 -10.76
N GLY A 20 9.89 -12.84 -9.60
CA GLY A 20 10.94 -12.89 -8.58
C GLY A 20 12.24 -13.55 -9.06
N LEU A 21 12.13 -14.67 -9.78
CA LEU A 21 13.28 -15.35 -10.36
C LEU A 21 14.01 -14.47 -11.39
N VAL A 22 13.25 -13.79 -12.25
CA VAL A 22 13.82 -12.86 -13.24
C VAL A 22 14.50 -11.68 -12.55
N ALA A 23 13.86 -11.08 -11.54
CA ALA A 23 14.41 -9.97 -10.78
C ALA A 23 15.72 -10.35 -10.03
N GLN A 24 15.78 -11.56 -9.47
CA GLN A 24 17.00 -12.07 -8.83
C GLN A 24 18.16 -12.24 -9.82
N ARG A 25 17.88 -12.68 -11.05
CA ARG A 25 18.91 -12.79 -12.10
C ARG A 25 19.47 -11.42 -12.52
N LEU A 26 18.67 -10.37 -12.46
CA LEU A 26 19.12 -9.00 -12.72
C LEU A 26 19.96 -8.44 -11.58
N GLY A 27 19.83 -8.95 -10.36
CA GLY A 27 20.70 -8.71 -9.22
C GLY A 27 20.63 -7.31 -8.60
N ALA A 28 19.92 -6.37 -9.21
CA ALA A 28 19.80 -5.00 -8.74
C ALA A 28 18.49 -4.36 -9.24
N ASP A 29 18.04 -3.33 -8.52
CA ASP A 29 16.94 -2.47 -9.00
C ASP A 29 17.48 -1.59 -10.13
N ARG A 30 17.16 -1.92 -11.37
CA ARG A 30 17.56 -1.19 -12.56
C ARG A 30 16.36 -0.54 -13.23
N ASN A 31 16.58 0.64 -13.77
CA ASN A 31 15.57 1.36 -14.54
C ASN A 31 15.82 1.20 -16.06
N ASP A 32 16.09 -0.01 -16.50
CA ASP A 32 16.28 -0.30 -17.92
C ASP A 32 14.93 -0.15 -18.63
N PHE A 33 14.91 0.61 -19.72
CA PHE A 33 13.70 0.88 -20.53
C PHE A 33 12.52 1.50 -19.77
N TRP A 34 12.75 2.30 -18.73
CA TRP A 34 11.70 2.96 -17.93
C TRP A 34 10.77 2.01 -17.16
N THR A 35 11.12 0.73 -17.07
CA THR A 35 10.26 -0.29 -16.43
C THR A 35 10.47 -0.39 -14.92
N VAL A 36 11.55 0.18 -14.40
CA VAL A 36 11.95 0.08 -12.96
C VAL A 36 11.79 -1.35 -12.46
N PHE A 37 12.29 -2.32 -13.23
CA PHE A 37 12.15 -3.74 -12.88
C PHE A 37 13.33 -4.17 -11.99
N GLY A 38 13.00 -4.79 -10.84
CA GLY A 38 13.99 -5.27 -9.88
C GLY A 38 13.35 -5.92 -8.67
N PRO A 39 14.17 -6.46 -7.74
CA PRO A 39 13.67 -7.11 -6.53
C PRO A 39 12.70 -6.25 -5.70
N THR A 40 13.01 -4.96 -5.56
CA THR A 40 12.15 -4.02 -4.83
C THR A 40 10.77 -3.88 -5.49
N ASN A 41 10.73 -3.75 -6.82
CA ASN A 41 9.45 -3.62 -7.55
C ASN A 41 8.60 -4.91 -7.46
N VAL A 42 9.24 -6.07 -7.52
CA VAL A 42 8.55 -7.36 -7.30
C VAL A 42 7.98 -7.43 -5.87
N GLY A 43 8.72 -6.95 -4.87
CA GLY A 43 8.25 -6.84 -3.49
C GLY A 43 6.99 -5.98 -3.36
N ILE A 44 6.96 -4.82 -4.01
CA ILE A 44 5.78 -3.93 -4.05
C ILE A 44 4.58 -4.67 -4.66
N HIS A 45 4.76 -5.32 -5.80
CA HIS A 45 3.66 -6.05 -6.44
C HIS A 45 3.15 -7.22 -5.59
N ARG A 46 4.03 -7.88 -4.83
CA ARG A 46 3.62 -8.90 -3.86
C ARG A 46 2.73 -8.32 -2.77
N ALA A 47 3.11 -7.18 -2.18
CA ALA A 47 2.29 -6.50 -1.17
C ALA A 47 0.92 -6.10 -1.75
N SER A 48 0.88 -5.46 -2.92
CA SER A 48 -0.36 -5.06 -3.59
C SER A 48 -1.26 -6.26 -3.94
N VAL A 49 -0.69 -7.38 -4.41
CA VAL A 49 -1.45 -8.63 -4.65
C VAL A 49 -2.03 -9.18 -3.35
N SER A 50 -1.26 -9.14 -2.25
CA SER A 50 -1.76 -9.59 -0.94
C SER A 50 -2.90 -8.71 -0.42
N VAL A 51 -2.89 -7.39 -0.70
CA VAL A 51 -4.02 -6.49 -0.43
C VAL A 51 -5.27 -6.95 -1.18
N GLU A 52 -5.18 -7.18 -2.49
CA GLU A 52 -6.29 -7.61 -3.32
C GLU A 52 -6.86 -8.99 -2.89
N LEU A 53 -6.00 -9.85 -2.36
CA LEU A 53 -6.39 -11.17 -1.84
C LEU A 53 -6.90 -11.12 -0.39
N GLY A 54 -6.89 -9.96 0.28
CA GLY A 54 -7.34 -9.79 1.66
C GLY A 54 -6.42 -10.44 2.70
N ASP A 55 -5.14 -10.67 2.38
CA ASP A 55 -4.16 -11.32 3.26
C ASP A 55 -3.38 -10.28 4.07
N ALA A 56 -4.05 -9.70 5.06
CA ALA A 56 -3.53 -8.59 5.85
C ALA A 56 -2.16 -8.84 6.50
N GLY A 57 -1.93 -10.04 7.03
CA GLY A 57 -0.66 -10.41 7.65
C GLY A 57 0.50 -10.36 6.65
N ARG A 58 0.29 -10.95 5.49
CA ARG A 58 1.28 -10.94 4.38
C ARG A 58 1.53 -9.55 3.83
N VAL A 59 0.51 -8.71 3.71
CA VAL A 59 0.68 -7.32 3.27
C VAL A 59 1.69 -6.62 4.16
N VAL A 60 1.46 -6.66 5.47
CA VAL A 60 2.32 -5.97 6.45
C VAL A 60 3.73 -6.54 6.46
N GLU A 61 3.88 -7.86 6.43
CA GLU A 61 5.19 -8.51 6.37
C GLU A 61 5.97 -8.10 5.13
N GLN A 62 5.36 -8.21 3.95
CA GLN A 62 5.99 -7.90 2.68
C GLN A 62 6.29 -6.40 2.52
N ALA A 63 5.37 -5.55 2.93
CA ALA A 63 5.57 -4.11 2.85
C ALA A 63 6.70 -3.64 3.79
N ARG A 64 6.81 -4.19 4.99
CA ARG A 64 7.89 -3.86 5.93
C ARG A 64 9.27 -4.34 5.46
N ALA A 65 9.32 -5.38 4.64
CA ALA A 65 10.58 -5.88 4.07
C ALA A 65 11.16 -4.96 2.98
N ILE A 66 10.37 -4.00 2.48
CA ILE A 66 10.80 -3.05 1.46
C ILE A 66 11.41 -1.83 2.14
N ASP A 67 12.63 -1.47 1.75
CA ASP A 67 13.24 -0.20 2.14
C ASP A 67 12.64 0.94 1.28
N PRO A 68 11.85 1.86 1.87
CA PRO A 68 11.21 2.94 1.12
C PRO A 68 12.22 3.87 0.43
N SER A 69 13.44 3.98 0.95
CA SER A 69 14.48 4.84 0.37
C SER A 69 14.92 4.38 -1.02
N ARG A 70 14.76 3.07 -1.31
CA ARG A 70 15.08 2.46 -2.60
C ARG A 70 14.01 2.70 -3.67
N LEU A 71 12.85 3.25 -3.29
CA LEU A 71 11.79 3.55 -4.23
C LEU A 71 12.11 4.84 -4.99
N PRO A 72 11.98 4.85 -6.32
CA PRO A 72 12.53 5.90 -7.17
C PRO A 72 11.79 7.23 -7.09
N SER A 73 10.52 7.26 -6.64
CA SER A 73 9.73 8.48 -6.56
C SER A 73 8.91 8.57 -5.28
N LEU A 74 8.47 9.79 -4.94
CA LEU A 74 7.60 10.05 -3.79
C LEU A 74 6.24 9.38 -3.95
N GLU A 75 5.70 9.36 -5.17
CA GLU A 75 4.44 8.70 -5.50
C GLU A 75 4.52 7.19 -5.23
N ARG A 76 5.62 6.54 -5.62
CA ARG A 76 5.82 5.12 -5.33
C ARG A 76 5.97 4.84 -3.84
N ARG A 77 6.65 5.73 -3.12
CA ARG A 77 6.73 5.65 -1.64
C ARG A 77 5.37 5.82 -1.01
N ALA A 78 4.58 6.78 -1.48
CA ALA A 78 3.21 6.98 -1.01
C ALA A 78 2.33 5.76 -1.29
N HIS A 79 2.36 5.21 -2.51
CA HIS A 79 1.62 3.99 -2.87
C HIS A 79 1.98 2.80 -1.98
N HIS A 80 3.26 2.59 -1.73
CA HIS A 80 3.73 1.56 -0.81
C HIS A 80 3.16 1.73 0.61
N LEU A 81 3.11 2.97 1.10
CA LEU A 81 2.50 3.27 2.40
C LEU A 81 0.98 3.07 2.39
N LEU A 82 0.30 3.29 1.24
CA LEU A 82 -1.13 3.00 1.11
C LEU A 82 -1.41 1.49 1.16
N ASP A 83 -0.59 0.66 0.52
CA ASP A 83 -0.70 -0.80 0.63
C ASP A 83 -0.52 -1.23 2.10
N LEU A 84 0.47 -0.67 2.78
CA LEU A 84 0.72 -0.93 4.21
C LEU A 84 -0.48 -0.48 5.07
N ALA A 85 -1.04 0.70 4.81
CA ALA A 85 -2.21 1.21 5.51
C ALA A 85 -3.43 0.29 5.33
N GLN A 86 -3.66 -0.20 4.11
CA GLN A 86 -4.72 -1.18 3.82
C GLN A 86 -4.51 -2.48 4.59
N GLY A 87 -3.28 -3.01 4.60
CA GLY A 87 -2.94 -4.20 5.37
C GLY A 87 -3.23 -4.03 6.86
N TYR A 88 -2.82 -2.91 7.44
CA TYR A 88 -3.14 -2.59 8.83
C TYR A 88 -4.64 -2.43 9.08
N GLY A 89 -5.37 -1.76 8.17
CA GLY A 89 -6.82 -1.59 8.27
C GLY A 89 -7.57 -2.93 8.26
N GLN A 90 -7.19 -3.84 7.35
CA GLN A 90 -7.71 -5.21 7.29
C GLN A 90 -7.36 -6.00 8.57
N TRP A 91 -6.19 -5.77 9.13
CA TRP A 91 -5.74 -6.41 10.38
C TRP A 91 -6.30 -5.75 11.66
N ARG A 92 -7.17 -4.77 11.52
CA ARG A 92 -7.75 -4.00 12.65
C ARG A 92 -6.72 -3.26 13.50
N LYS A 93 -5.58 -2.95 12.94
CA LYS A 93 -4.54 -2.10 13.55
C LYS A 93 -4.75 -0.66 13.12
N ASP A 94 -5.83 -0.06 13.65
CA ASP A 94 -6.35 1.22 13.17
C ASP A 94 -5.38 2.40 13.41
N HIS A 95 -4.58 2.33 14.47
CA HIS A 95 -3.57 3.36 14.76
C HIS A 95 -2.45 3.34 13.72
N GLU A 96 -1.92 2.16 13.44
CA GLU A 96 -0.86 1.94 12.45
C GLU A 96 -1.35 2.25 11.04
N ALA A 97 -2.61 1.93 10.72
CA ALA A 97 -3.23 2.29 9.45
C ALA A 97 -3.30 3.81 9.27
N LEU A 98 -3.74 4.54 10.30
CA LEU A 98 -3.79 6.00 10.27
C LEU A 98 -2.38 6.61 10.15
N ASP A 99 -1.39 6.10 10.86
CA ASP A 99 -0.01 6.59 10.78
C ASP A 99 0.57 6.40 9.38
N ALA A 100 0.32 5.26 8.73
CA ALA A 100 0.74 5.00 7.37
C ALA A 100 0.04 5.94 6.35
N LEU A 101 -1.28 6.19 6.50
CA LEU A 101 -2.02 7.14 5.67
C LEU A 101 -1.46 8.56 5.80
N LEU A 102 -1.24 9.03 7.01
CA LEU A 102 -0.69 10.37 7.26
C LEU A 102 0.75 10.51 6.74
N HIS A 103 1.52 9.42 6.76
CA HIS A 103 2.84 9.43 6.16
C HIS A 103 2.77 9.50 4.64
N ALA A 104 1.90 8.71 4.00
CA ALA A 104 1.67 8.77 2.55
C ALA A 104 1.22 10.17 2.11
N GLU A 105 0.29 10.79 2.85
CA GLU A 105 -0.20 12.14 2.58
C GLU A 105 0.94 13.19 2.62
N ARG A 106 1.84 13.10 3.58
CA ARG A 106 2.99 14.03 3.64
C ARG A 106 3.93 13.90 2.44
N LEU A 107 4.05 12.71 1.85
CA LEU A 107 4.93 12.49 0.70
C LEU A 107 4.31 12.96 -0.62
N ALA A 108 3.03 12.68 -0.83
CA ALA A 108 2.33 12.94 -2.08
C ALA A 108 0.86 13.30 -1.83
N PRO A 109 0.56 14.49 -1.25
CA PRO A 109 -0.80 14.84 -0.80
C PRO A 109 -1.83 14.80 -1.93
N GLN A 110 -1.52 15.35 -3.09
CA GLN A 110 -2.45 15.37 -4.23
C GLN A 110 -2.78 13.96 -4.72
N GLU A 111 -1.77 13.11 -4.84
CA GLU A 111 -1.94 11.72 -5.24
C GLU A 111 -2.81 10.96 -4.23
N VAL A 112 -2.53 11.10 -2.95
CA VAL A 112 -3.26 10.40 -1.87
C VAL A 112 -4.70 10.85 -1.78
N HIS A 113 -4.99 12.16 -1.89
CA HIS A 113 -6.35 12.68 -1.80
C HIS A 113 -7.25 12.21 -2.96
N GLN A 114 -6.69 11.90 -4.11
CA GLN A 114 -7.43 11.44 -5.30
C GLN A 114 -7.67 9.92 -5.31
N GLN A 115 -7.05 9.16 -4.40
CA GLN A 115 -7.18 7.70 -4.38
C GLN A 115 -8.49 7.25 -3.73
N PRO A 116 -9.39 6.57 -4.45
CA PRO A 116 -10.64 6.06 -3.87
C PRO A 116 -10.42 5.10 -2.70
N VAL A 117 -9.30 4.37 -2.71
CA VAL A 117 -8.92 3.46 -1.62
C VAL A 117 -8.68 4.20 -0.32
N VAL A 118 -8.12 5.41 -0.37
CA VAL A 118 -7.89 6.25 0.82
C VAL A 118 -9.22 6.66 1.43
N GLN A 119 -10.16 7.14 0.62
CA GLN A 119 -11.49 7.53 1.09
C GLN A 119 -12.21 6.35 1.74
N ARG A 120 -12.20 5.16 1.11
CA ARG A 120 -12.81 3.95 1.70
C ARG A 120 -12.18 3.59 3.03
N LEU A 121 -10.84 3.57 3.11
CA LEU A 121 -10.14 3.22 4.34
C LEU A 121 -10.40 4.24 5.46
N VAL A 122 -10.44 5.53 5.14
CA VAL A 122 -10.79 6.59 6.11
C VAL A 122 -12.22 6.40 6.64
N VAL A 123 -13.18 6.08 5.77
CA VAL A 123 -14.57 5.76 6.19
C VAL A 123 -14.59 4.56 7.13
N GLU A 124 -13.88 3.49 6.81
CA GLU A 124 -13.78 2.31 7.67
C GLU A 124 -13.17 2.63 9.04
N LEU A 125 -12.11 3.45 9.06
CA LEU A 125 -11.47 3.87 10.31
C LEU A 125 -12.40 4.77 11.15
N LEU A 126 -13.22 5.64 10.52
CA LEU A 126 -14.19 6.46 11.20
C LEU A 126 -15.28 5.62 11.88
N TYR A 127 -15.74 4.52 11.26
CA TYR A 127 -16.67 3.59 11.91
C TYR A 127 -16.09 2.91 13.15
N ARG A 128 -14.77 2.85 13.26
CA ARG A 128 -14.01 2.21 14.36
C ARG A 128 -13.24 3.23 15.20
N GLU A 129 -13.54 4.53 15.06
CA GLU A 129 -12.73 5.59 15.67
C GLU A 129 -12.61 5.43 17.18
N ARG A 130 -11.39 5.62 17.67
CA ARG A 130 -11.07 5.58 19.12
C ARG A 130 -10.65 6.98 19.58
N ARG A 131 -10.79 7.25 20.88
CA ARG A 131 -10.38 8.54 21.46
C ARG A 131 -8.98 8.98 21.06
N THR A 132 -8.04 8.03 20.98
CA THR A 132 -6.62 8.29 20.66
C THR A 132 -6.37 8.65 19.21
N THR A 133 -7.17 8.15 18.28
CA THR A 133 -7.01 8.41 16.83
C THR A 133 -7.95 9.48 16.31
N LYS A 134 -9.04 9.76 17.03
CA LYS A 134 -10.15 10.60 16.60
C LYS A 134 -9.75 11.97 16.04
N PRO A 135 -8.94 12.80 16.72
CA PRO A 135 -8.61 14.14 16.21
C PRO A 135 -7.90 14.06 14.85
N ARG A 136 -6.82 13.29 14.78
CA ARG A 136 -6.00 13.14 13.57
C ARG A 136 -6.76 12.50 12.42
N LEU A 137 -7.61 11.51 12.71
CA LEU A 137 -8.43 10.83 11.72
C LEU A 137 -9.47 11.78 11.12
N ARG A 138 -10.13 12.61 11.94
CA ARG A 138 -11.14 13.57 11.46
C ARG A 138 -10.52 14.69 10.63
N GLU A 139 -9.35 15.18 11.02
CA GLU A 139 -8.60 16.14 10.22
C GLU A 139 -8.23 15.56 8.84
N LEU A 140 -7.73 14.32 8.79
CA LEU A 140 -7.47 13.63 7.53
C LEU A 140 -8.76 13.46 6.73
N ALA A 141 -9.84 13.00 7.35
CA ALA A 141 -11.14 12.79 6.70
C ALA A 141 -11.70 14.06 6.04
N THR A 142 -11.50 15.21 6.67
CA THR A 142 -11.84 16.51 6.08
C THR A 142 -10.97 16.81 4.87
N ARG A 143 -9.65 16.64 4.96
CA ARG A 143 -8.74 16.92 3.85
C ARG A 143 -8.97 16.03 2.63
N VAL A 144 -9.34 14.77 2.83
CA VAL A 144 -9.66 13.84 1.73
C VAL A 144 -11.12 13.89 1.27
N GLY A 145 -11.92 14.82 1.80
CA GLY A 145 -13.29 15.07 1.37
C GLY A 145 -14.32 14.03 1.83
N VAL A 146 -14.01 13.26 2.89
CA VAL A 146 -14.94 12.30 3.51
C VAL A 146 -15.86 12.98 4.53
N LEU A 147 -15.36 13.99 5.24
CA LEU A 147 -16.13 14.83 6.13
C LEU A 147 -16.21 16.27 5.60
N ALA A 148 -17.32 16.96 5.87
CA ALA A 148 -17.41 18.39 5.63
C ALA A 148 -16.45 19.16 6.55
N ALA A 149 -15.94 20.27 6.04
CA ALA A 149 -15.09 21.18 6.80
C ALA A 149 -15.89 21.88 7.92
#